data_d5c6e972a4ad6aff3b1eb181dcd787b2
#
_entry.id   d5c6e972a4ad6aff3b1eb181dcd787b2
#
_cell.length_a   1.000
_cell.length_b   1.000
_cell.length_c   1.000
_cell.angle_alpha   90.00
_cell.angle_beta   90.00
_cell.angle_gamma   90.00
#
_symmetry.space_group_name_H-M   'P 1'
#
loop_
_entity.id
_entity.type
_entity.pdbx_description
1 polymer ?
#
loop_
_entity_poly.entity_id
_entity_poly.type
_entity_poly.pdbx_seq_one_letter_code
_entity_poly.pdbx_strand_id
1 'polypeptide(L)'
;MQDDIQTYVGVVYERKTRRKVQKVVALDLDETIGSFSHLHILWNGILKAQKNNSLSTIQHFFKVFDLFPEFLRDYILKILMYLYNKRKTLKQTKLFLYTNNQCNYNWTQFIIKYLEYKMKIKEPLFNHTVGAFKIRNCIVEPKRTSNKKLYSDFVNCTLLPKSTEICFIDNSYHQDMVQDKIYYIQPRSYYHNITLSRIIDRFYNSPIGKQYKTNSILKDNYKSYLHDWFEFNSAERYIPRNYNPSQSYAITKKIMYHIKEFFYHKNKQNTRKSKRIKGNFTRKLL
;
A
#
# COMPACT_ATOMS: atom_id res chain seq x y z
N MET A 1 -5.42 4.25 -24.30
CA MET A 1 -4.44 4.33 -23.19
C MET A 1 -5.23 4.38 -21.91
N GLN A 2 -5.04 3.41 -21.02
CA GLN A 2 -5.72 3.42 -19.72
C GLN A 2 -5.05 4.51 -18.88
N ASP A 3 -5.83 5.41 -18.30
CA ASP A 3 -5.28 6.50 -17.47
C ASP A 3 -4.45 5.95 -16.31
N ASP A 4 -3.29 6.55 -16.07
CA ASP A 4 -2.35 6.13 -15.01
C ASP A 4 -2.92 6.26 -13.60
N ILE A 5 -3.91 7.13 -13.43
CA ILE A 5 -4.64 7.37 -12.17
C ILE A 5 -6.08 7.77 -12.50
N GLN A 6 -7.03 7.16 -11.80
CA GLN A 6 -8.41 7.59 -11.78
C GLN A 6 -8.73 8.16 -10.40
N THR A 7 -9.59 9.17 -10.34
CA THR A 7 -10.03 9.77 -9.08
C THR A 7 -11.55 9.87 -9.06
N TYR A 8 -12.13 9.48 -7.94
CA TYR A 8 -13.56 9.59 -7.68
C TYR A 8 -13.74 10.50 -6.46
N VAL A 9 -14.31 11.68 -6.69
CA VAL A 9 -14.40 12.74 -5.67
C VAL A 9 -15.85 12.92 -5.26
N GLY A 10 -16.16 12.60 -4.01
CA GLY A 10 -17.51 12.71 -3.48
C GLY A 10 -17.97 14.16 -3.34
N VAL A 11 -19.30 14.39 -3.39
CA VAL A 11 -19.95 15.72 -3.39
C VAL A 11 -19.60 16.61 -2.19
N VAL A 12 -19.19 16.03 -1.06
CA VAL A 12 -18.76 16.81 0.12
C VAL A 12 -17.56 17.71 -0.16
N TYR A 13 -16.70 17.31 -1.12
CA TYR A 13 -15.54 18.11 -1.50
C TYR A 13 -15.89 19.30 -2.39
N GLU A 14 -17.12 19.31 -2.93
CA GLU A 14 -17.66 20.44 -3.71
C GLU A 14 -18.28 21.51 -2.82
N ARG A 15 -18.64 21.18 -1.57
CA ARG A 15 -19.34 22.06 -0.63
C ARG A 15 -18.38 22.85 0.27
N LYS A 16 -18.69 24.14 0.46
CA LYS A 16 -17.98 25.05 1.39
C LYS A 16 -18.40 24.80 2.83
N THR A 17 -17.75 23.90 3.57
CA THR A 17 -18.03 23.77 5.00
C THR A 17 -16.91 24.34 5.87
N ARG A 18 -17.27 25.16 6.87
CA ARG A 18 -16.33 25.78 7.84
C ARG A 18 -15.98 24.88 9.03
N ARG A 19 -16.51 23.66 9.15
CA ARG A 19 -16.29 22.78 10.30
C ARG A 19 -14.92 22.10 10.22
N LYS A 20 -14.23 22.03 11.39
CA LYS A 20 -13.06 21.16 11.55
C LYS A 20 -13.52 19.72 11.48
N VAL A 21 -13.32 19.07 10.36
CA VAL A 21 -13.70 17.68 10.13
C VAL A 21 -12.47 16.81 10.27
N GLN A 22 -12.64 15.64 10.90
CA GLN A 22 -11.59 14.63 10.94
C GLN A 22 -11.23 14.18 9.53
N LYS A 23 -9.94 14.13 9.21
CA LYS A 23 -9.42 13.62 7.95
C LYS A 23 -8.72 12.30 8.15
N VAL A 24 -9.02 11.35 7.29
CA VAL A 24 -8.43 10.01 7.31
C VAL A 24 -7.81 9.72 5.96
N VAL A 25 -6.64 9.09 5.97
CA VAL A 25 -6.08 8.48 4.77
C VAL A 25 -6.02 6.98 5.00
N ALA A 26 -6.68 6.21 4.14
CA ALA A 26 -6.65 4.76 4.13
C ALA A 26 -5.92 4.29 2.87
N LEU A 27 -4.89 3.47 3.06
CA LEU A 27 -4.08 2.92 1.97
C LEU A 27 -4.28 1.40 1.89
N ASP A 28 -4.35 0.88 0.68
CA ASP A 28 -4.12 -0.52 0.42
C ASP A 28 -2.63 -0.86 0.45
N LEU A 29 -2.30 -2.15 0.57
CA LEU A 29 -0.93 -2.65 0.70
C LEU A 29 -0.36 -3.12 -0.64
N ASP A 30 -0.91 -4.23 -1.16
CA ASP A 30 -0.37 -4.93 -2.31
C ASP A 30 -0.66 -4.18 -3.62
N GLU A 31 0.31 -4.06 -4.50
CA GLU A 31 0.30 -3.30 -5.74
C GLU A 31 -0.01 -1.79 -5.57
N THR A 32 -0.33 -1.34 -4.35
CA THR A 32 -0.49 0.08 -3.98
C THR A 32 0.78 0.64 -3.36
N ILE A 33 1.23 0.09 -2.24
CA ILE A 33 2.48 0.48 -1.56
C ILE A 33 3.69 -0.21 -2.19
N GLY A 34 3.53 -1.48 -2.60
CA GLY A 34 4.58 -2.26 -3.23
C GLY A 34 4.07 -3.57 -3.80
N SER A 35 4.94 -4.34 -4.41
CA SER A 35 4.66 -5.65 -4.99
C SER A 35 5.35 -6.73 -4.14
N PHE A 36 4.62 -7.33 -3.21
CA PHE A 36 5.21 -8.13 -2.13
C PHE A 36 5.08 -9.64 -2.31
N SER A 37 4.39 -10.13 -3.33
CA SER A 37 4.14 -11.56 -3.55
C SER A 37 5.44 -12.37 -3.62
N HIS A 38 6.43 -11.91 -4.41
CA HIS A 38 7.70 -12.62 -4.52
C HIS A 38 8.55 -12.53 -3.25
N LEU A 39 8.47 -11.43 -2.51
CA LEU A 39 9.12 -11.33 -1.21
C LEU A 39 8.51 -12.34 -0.22
N HIS A 40 7.19 -12.51 -0.25
CA HIS A 40 6.50 -13.49 0.58
C HIS A 40 6.90 -14.93 0.23
N ILE A 41 6.97 -15.25 -1.07
CA ILE A 41 7.42 -16.57 -1.53
C ILE A 41 8.87 -16.82 -1.09
N LEU A 42 9.77 -15.85 -1.34
CA LEU A 42 11.17 -15.95 -0.91
C LEU A 42 11.30 -16.18 0.59
N TRP A 43 10.63 -15.34 1.40
CA TRP A 43 10.71 -15.42 2.84
C TRP A 43 10.20 -16.76 3.38
N ASN A 44 9.09 -17.26 2.88
CA ASN A 44 8.57 -18.57 3.28
C ASN A 44 9.49 -19.73 2.85
N GLY A 45 10.07 -19.67 1.66
CA GLY A 45 11.06 -20.66 1.20
C GLY A 45 12.30 -20.68 2.09
N ILE A 46 12.80 -19.48 2.45
CA ILE A 46 13.90 -19.34 3.40
C ILE A 46 13.57 -20.01 4.73
N LEU A 47 12.44 -19.69 5.33
CA LEU A 47 12.06 -20.20 6.65
C LEU A 47 11.87 -21.71 6.66
N LYS A 48 11.27 -22.28 5.61
CA LYS A 48 11.05 -23.74 5.51
C LYS A 48 12.33 -24.55 5.38
N ALA A 49 13.37 -23.95 4.81
CA ALA A 49 14.66 -24.62 4.63
C ALA A 49 15.55 -24.58 5.88
N GLN A 50 15.17 -23.87 6.95
CA GLN A 50 16.01 -23.73 8.14
C GLN A 50 15.91 -24.92 9.09
N LYS A 51 17.04 -25.28 9.72
CA LYS A 51 17.12 -26.31 10.77
C LYS A 51 16.38 -25.91 12.05
N ASN A 52 16.41 -24.62 12.35
CA ASN A 52 15.76 -24.03 13.51
C ASN A 52 15.25 -22.60 13.17
N ASN A 53 14.39 -22.08 14.01
CA ASN A 53 13.77 -20.76 13.81
C ASN A 53 14.63 -19.58 14.30
N SER A 54 15.91 -19.80 14.64
CA SER A 54 16.78 -18.74 15.19
C SER A 54 16.96 -17.54 14.25
N LEU A 55 16.81 -17.74 12.94
CA LEU A 55 16.90 -16.72 11.91
C LEU A 55 15.56 -16.16 11.43
N SER A 56 14.45 -16.53 12.07
CA SER A 56 13.10 -16.06 11.70
C SER A 56 12.72 -14.71 12.33
N THR A 57 13.70 -13.88 12.68
CA THR A 57 13.47 -12.59 13.35
C THR A 57 13.12 -11.50 12.36
N ILE A 58 12.48 -10.45 12.86
CA ILE A 58 12.13 -9.27 12.05
C ILE A 58 13.36 -8.56 11.49
N GLN A 59 14.50 -8.59 12.23
CA GLN A 59 15.76 -7.99 11.76
C GLN A 59 16.32 -8.75 10.55
N HIS A 60 16.18 -10.09 10.53
CA HIS A 60 16.57 -10.89 9.38
C HIS A 60 15.66 -10.63 8.19
N PHE A 61 14.35 -10.50 8.41
CA PHE A 61 13.41 -10.08 7.38
C PHE A 61 13.81 -8.73 6.76
N PHE A 62 14.21 -7.75 7.59
CA PHE A 62 14.67 -6.44 7.09
C PHE A 62 15.90 -6.57 6.21
N LYS A 63 16.89 -7.37 6.62
CA LYS A 63 18.09 -7.62 5.81
C LYS A 63 17.77 -8.28 4.48
N VAL A 64 16.81 -9.20 4.44
CA VAL A 64 16.35 -9.83 3.19
C VAL A 64 15.62 -8.81 2.32
N PHE A 65 14.71 -8.02 2.90
CA PHE A 65 13.96 -7.02 2.15
C PHE A 65 14.87 -5.89 1.62
N ASP A 66 15.91 -5.50 2.35
CA ASP A 66 16.89 -4.49 1.92
C ASP A 66 17.63 -4.88 0.63
N LEU A 67 17.67 -6.18 0.30
CA LEU A 67 18.21 -6.64 -0.99
C LEU A 67 17.33 -6.24 -2.18
N PHE A 68 16.06 -5.90 -1.96
CA PHE A 68 15.04 -5.73 -3.01
C PHE A 68 14.26 -4.42 -2.86
N PRO A 69 14.92 -3.25 -2.97
CA PRO A 69 14.21 -1.96 -2.90
C PRO A 69 13.14 -1.83 -3.98
N GLU A 70 13.27 -2.57 -5.08
CA GLU A 70 12.33 -2.59 -6.20
C GLU A 70 10.98 -3.23 -5.85
N PHE A 71 10.84 -3.91 -4.70
CA PHE A 71 9.52 -4.37 -4.24
C PHE A 71 8.64 -3.24 -3.70
N LEU A 72 9.25 -2.10 -3.34
CA LEU A 72 8.51 -0.89 -2.99
C LEU A 72 8.20 -0.07 -4.26
N ARG A 73 6.99 0.47 -4.33
CA ARG A 73 6.65 1.46 -5.36
C ARG A 73 7.62 2.64 -5.27
N ASP A 74 8.10 3.11 -6.41
CA ASP A 74 9.04 4.23 -6.48
C ASP A 74 8.54 5.43 -5.67
N TYR A 75 9.42 5.96 -4.83
CA TYR A 75 9.14 7.13 -3.98
C TYR A 75 7.98 6.99 -2.98
N ILE A 76 7.43 5.78 -2.77
CA ILE A 76 6.31 5.58 -1.81
C ILE A 76 6.69 6.02 -0.40
N LEU A 77 7.94 5.81 0.03
CA LEU A 77 8.41 6.26 1.34
C LEU A 77 8.30 7.79 1.51
N LYS A 78 8.42 8.58 0.44
CA LYS A 78 8.19 10.04 0.50
C LYS A 78 6.72 10.36 0.74
N ILE A 79 5.80 9.60 0.14
CA ILE A 79 4.36 9.74 0.39
C ILE A 79 4.03 9.39 1.84
N LEU A 80 4.51 8.24 2.31
CA LEU A 80 4.26 7.78 3.67
C LEU A 80 4.84 8.75 4.72
N MET A 81 6.05 9.29 4.49
CA MET A 81 6.64 10.32 5.35
C MET A 81 5.81 11.61 5.37
N TYR A 82 5.32 12.06 4.21
CA TYR A 82 4.43 13.22 4.13
C TYR A 82 3.14 12.99 4.95
N LEU A 83 2.52 11.83 4.81
CA LEU A 83 1.31 11.46 5.55
C LEU A 83 1.58 11.34 7.06
N TYR A 84 2.69 10.73 7.45
CA TYR A 84 3.13 10.65 8.85
C TYR A 84 3.30 12.04 9.47
N ASN A 85 3.96 12.96 8.78
CA ASN A 85 4.14 14.34 9.23
C ASN A 85 2.79 15.10 9.29
N LYS A 86 1.89 14.88 8.34
CA LYS A 86 0.52 15.43 8.38
C LYS A 86 -0.26 14.95 9.59
N ARG A 87 -0.16 13.66 9.93
CA ARG A 87 -0.77 13.10 11.14
C ARG A 87 -0.22 13.77 12.41
N LYS A 88 1.08 14.04 12.48
CA LYS A 88 1.70 14.70 13.65
C LYS A 88 1.29 16.17 13.78
N THR A 89 1.21 16.89 12.67
CA THR A 89 0.89 18.32 12.67
C THR A 89 -0.60 18.62 12.78
N LEU A 90 -1.45 17.74 12.26
CA LEU A 90 -2.90 17.87 12.23
C LEU A 90 -3.53 16.84 13.16
N LYS A 91 -3.76 17.18 14.43
CA LYS A 91 -4.29 16.30 15.50
C LYS A 91 -5.52 15.44 15.09
N GLN A 92 -6.32 15.92 14.14
CA GLN A 92 -7.51 15.23 13.64
C GLN A 92 -7.24 14.36 12.41
N THR A 93 -5.98 14.18 12.01
CA THR A 93 -5.62 13.30 10.89
C THR A 93 -5.21 11.92 11.39
N LYS A 94 -5.78 10.86 10.77
CA LYS A 94 -5.42 9.47 11.05
C LYS A 94 -5.00 8.76 9.77
N LEU A 95 -4.09 7.82 9.90
CA LEU A 95 -3.65 6.93 8.81
C LEU A 95 -4.08 5.50 9.13
N PHE A 96 -4.67 4.84 8.15
CA PHE A 96 -5.09 3.44 8.24
C PHE A 96 -4.50 2.64 7.09
N LEU A 97 -4.24 1.37 7.35
CA LEU A 97 -4.06 0.38 6.29
C LEU A 97 -5.38 -0.38 6.14
N TYR A 98 -5.86 -0.56 4.90
CA TYR A 98 -7.05 -1.34 4.60
C TYR A 98 -6.72 -2.32 3.48
N THR A 99 -6.42 -3.56 3.85
CA THR A 99 -5.91 -4.57 2.92
C THR A 99 -6.75 -5.83 2.89
N ASN A 100 -6.73 -6.52 1.76
CA ASN A 100 -7.28 -7.87 1.59
C ASN A 100 -6.19 -8.95 1.61
N ASN A 101 -4.98 -8.61 2.04
CA ASN A 101 -3.89 -9.57 2.11
C ASN A 101 -4.27 -10.76 3.00
N GLN A 102 -4.26 -11.96 2.41
CA GLN A 102 -4.63 -13.22 3.09
C GLN A 102 -3.42 -14.02 3.60
N CYS A 103 -2.23 -13.44 3.54
CA CYS A 103 -1.08 -14.02 4.23
C CYS A 103 -1.33 -14.02 5.74
N ASN A 104 -0.49 -14.74 6.50
CA ASN A 104 -0.64 -14.73 7.94
C ASN A 104 -0.54 -13.30 8.51
N TYR A 105 -1.12 -13.08 9.68
CA TYR A 105 -1.18 -11.76 10.33
C TYR A 105 0.20 -11.10 10.46
N ASN A 106 1.24 -11.87 10.74
CA ASN A 106 2.60 -11.37 10.92
C ASN A 106 3.18 -10.77 9.63
N TRP A 107 2.76 -11.23 8.44
CA TRP A 107 3.27 -10.75 7.16
C TRP A 107 3.02 -9.25 6.98
N THR A 108 1.79 -8.81 7.12
CA THR A 108 1.43 -7.39 7.02
C THR A 108 2.19 -6.55 8.06
N GLN A 109 2.33 -7.07 9.30
CA GLN A 109 3.08 -6.40 10.35
C GLN A 109 4.58 -6.30 10.00
N PHE A 110 5.18 -7.31 9.40
CA PHE A 110 6.58 -7.27 8.97
C PHE A 110 6.80 -6.18 7.92
N ILE A 111 5.90 -6.05 6.95
CA ILE A 111 5.97 -4.97 5.95
C ILE A 111 5.84 -3.60 6.63
N ILE A 112 4.85 -3.41 7.51
CA ILE A 112 4.66 -2.14 8.23
C ILE A 112 5.92 -1.77 9.03
N LYS A 113 6.47 -2.71 9.78
CA LYS A 113 7.67 -2.49 10.59
C LYS A 113 8.90 -2.19 9.72
N TYR A 114 9.01 -2.82 8.55
CA TYR A 114 10.06 -2.49 7.60
C TYR A 114 9.92 -1.05 7.07
N LEU A 115 8.70 -0.62 6.72
CA LEU A 115 8.45 0.77 6.30
C LEU A 115 8.83 1.76 7.40
N GLU A 116 8.43 1.50 8.66
CA GLU A 116 8.79 2.30 9.82
C GLU A 116 10.32 2.38 10.00
N TYR A 117 11.02 1.25 9.87
CA TYR A 117 12.48 1.16 9.92
C TYR A 117 13.14 2.01 8.82
N LYS A 118 12.70 1.86 7.56
CA LYS A 118 13.25 2.64 6.43
C LYS A 118 13.00 4.14 6.58
N MET A 119 11.88 4.51 7.16
CA MET A 119 11.52 5.91 7.44
C MET A 119 12.19 6.46 8.71
N LYS A 120 12.85 5.62 9.52
CA LYS A 120 13.48 5.97 10.80
C LYS A 120 12.51 6.68 11.75
N ILE A 121 11.25 6.25 11.77
CA ILE A 121 10.23 6.79 12.67
C ILE A 121 10.11 5.93 13.93
N LYS A 122 9.84 6.58 15.07
CA LYS A 122 9.70 5.90 16.37
C LYS A 122 8.26 5.51 16.70
N GLU A 123 7.31 6.30 16.22
CA GLU A 123 5.88 6.04 16.45
C GLU A 123 5.31 5.18 15.31
N PRO A 124 4.27 4.36 15.57
CA PRO A 124 3.64 3.56 14.52
C PRO A 124 3.21 4.41 13.33
N LEU A 125 3.44 3.92 12.10
CA LEU A 125 3.04 4.61 10.88
C LEU A 125 1.51 4.71 10.77
N PHE A 126 0.82 3.61 11.02
CA PHE A 126 -0.64 3.53 10.93
C PHE A 126 -1.28 3.55 12.31
N ASN A 127 -2.41 4.24 12.43
CA ASN A 127 -3.22 4.25 13.64
C ASN A 127 -3.95 2.90 13.86
N HIS A 128 -4.31 2.25 12.75
CA HIS A 128 -4.96 0.93 12.77
C HIS A 128 -4.78 0.26 11.40
N THR A 129 -4.81 -1.08 11.42
CA THR A 129 -4.80 -1.92 10.21
C THR A 129 -6.11 -2.70 10.18
N VAL A 130 -6.90 -2.51 9.12
CA VAL A 130 -8.05 -3.33 8.79
C VAL A 130 -7.58 -4.41 7.84
N GLY A 131 -7.53 -5.64 8.31
CA GLY A 131 -7.05 -6.81 7.57
C GLY A 131 -8.09 -7.43 6.63
N ALA A 132 -7.77 -8.58 6.06
CA ALA A 132 -8.72 -9.39 5.31
C ALA A 132 -9.88 -9.84 6.20
N PHE A 133 -11.06 -10.06 5.62
CA PHE A 133 -12.21 -10.62 6.35
C PHE A 133 -11.89 -12.02 6.88
N LYS A 134 -11.31 -12.86 6.01
CA LYS A 134 -10.94 -14.24 6.33
C LYS A 134 -9.53 -14.56 5.88
N ILE A 135 -8.84 -15.41 6.64
CA ILE A 135 -7.59 -16.06 6.25
C ILE A 135 -7.82 -17.58 6.44
N ARG A 136 -7.62 -18.37 5.37
CA ARG A 136 -7.84 -19.85 5.41
C ARG A 136 -9.19 -20.21 6.02
N ASN A 137 -10.27 -19.59 5.58
CA ASN A 137 -11.64 -19.77 6.07
C ASN A 137 -11.91 -19.33 7.52
N CYS A 138 -10.92 -18.88 8.28
CA CYS A 138 -11.11 -18.31 9.61
C CYS A 138 -11.37 -16.81 9.52
N ILE A 139 -12.44 -16.31 10.16
CA ILE A 139 -12.73 -14.87 10.26
C ILE A 139 -11.66 -14.25 11.16
N VAL A 140 -10.92 -13.27 10.62
CA VAL A 140 -9.86 -12.56 11.34
C VAL A 140 -10.20 -11.10 11.60
N GLU A 141 -11.10 -10.52 10.81
CA GLU A 141 -11.64 -9.17 11.04
C GLU A 141 -13.17 -9.26 11.19
N PRO A 142 -13.68 -9.51 12.40
CA PRO A 142 -15.09 -9.83 12.63
C PRO A 142 -16.04 -8.64 12.37
N LYS A 143 -15.51 -7.42 12.29
CA LYS A 143 -16.31 -6.23 11.95
C LYS A 143 -16.45 -6.02 10.44
N ARG A 144 -15.82 -6.85 9.62
CA ARG A 144 -16.06 -6.91 8.18
C ARG A 144 -17.15 -7.92 7.87
N THR A 145 -17.88 -7.67 6.80
CA THR A 145 -19.00 -8.53 6.35
C THR A 145 -18.61 -9.43 5.19
N SER A 146 -17.52 -9.09 4.48
CA SER A 146 -17.08 -9.84 3.29
C SER A 146 -15.61 -9.56 2.93
N ASN A 147 -15.12 -10.27 1.90
CA ASN A 147 -13.81 -9.98 1.31
C ASN A 147 -13.78 -8.71 0.42
N LYS A 148 -14.93 -8.10 0.13
CA LYS A 148 -14.98 -6.83 -0.58
C LYS A 148 -14.56 -5.69 0.34
N LYS A 149 -13.91 -4.66 -0.19
CA LYS A 149 -13.67 -3.43 0.57
C LYS A 149 -14.92 -2.57 0.50
N LEU A 150 -15.63 -2.46 1.63
CA LEU A 150 -16.86 -1.70 1.79
C LEU A 150 -16.60 -0.48 2.68
N TYR A 151 -17.25 0.64 2.37
CA TYR A 151 -17.22 1.83 3.23
C TYR A 151 -17.78 1.54 4.62
N SER A 152 -18.90 0.80 4.69
CA SER A 152 -19.52 0.40 5.97
C SER A 152 -18.57 -0.40 6.84
N ASP A 153 -17.91 -1.41 6.26
CA ASP A 153 -16.94 -2.24 6.98
C ASP A 153 -15.76 -1.41 7.49
N PHE A 154 -15.23 -0.52 6.64
CA PHE A 154 -14.13 0.37 7.04
C PHE A 154 -14.51 1.25 8.23
N VAL A 155 -15.69 1.88 8.19
CA VAL A 155 -16.19 2.72 9.29
C VAL A 155 -16.42 1.90 10.56
N ASN A 156 -17.01 0.70 10.44
CA ASN A 156 -17.25 -0.21 11.58
C ASN A 156 -15.95 -0.69 12.23
N CYS A 157 -14.95 -1.07 11.42
CA CYS A 157 -13.64 -1.52 11.93
C CYS A 157 -12.88 -0.39 12.63
N THR A 158 -13.00 0.83 12.13
CA THR A 158 -12.21 1.99 12.60
C THR A 158 -12.93 2.89 13.58
N LEU A 159 -14.23 2.67 13.81
CA LEU A 159 -15.10 3.46 14.68
C LEU A 159 -15.03 4.97 14.36
N LEU A 160 -15.04 5.31 13.09
CA LEU A 160 -14.94 6.69 12.65
C LEU A 160 -16.28 7.44 12.77
N PRO A 161 -16.26 8.73 13.18
CA PRO A 161 -17.43 9.57 13.13
C PRO A 161 -18.02 9.67 11.71
N LYS A 162 -19.34 9.72 11.59
CA LYS A 162 -20.03 9.87 10.29
C LYS A 162 -19.61 11.11 9.50
N SER A 163 -19.07 12.14 10.16
CA SER A 163 -18.57 13.37 9.52
C SER A 163 -17.16 13.27 8.96
N THR A 164 -16.48 12.14 9.14
CA THR A 164 -15.08 11.97 8.70
C THR A 164 -14.96 12.04 7.18
N GLU A 165 -13.99 12.82 6.69
CA GLU A 165 -13.55 12.84 5.30
C GLU A 165 -12.43 11.82 5.10
N ILE A 166 -12.54 10.97 4.08
CA ILE A 166 -11.62 9.85 3.85
C ILE A 166 -10.96 10.01 2.48
N CYS A 167 -9.63 9.99 2.45
CA CYS A 167 -8.87 9.74 1.24
C CYS A 167 -8.55 8.24 1.19
N PHE A 168 -9.12 7.53 0.22
CA PHE A 168 -8.88 6.12 0.00
C PHE A 168 -7.96 5.91 -1.19
N ILE A 169 -6.88 5.15 -1.01
CA ILE A 169 -5.84 4.92 -2.04
C ILE A 169 -5.69 3.42 -2.24
N ASP A 170 -6.10 2.94 -3.41
CA ASP A 170 -6.14 1.51 -3.75
C ASP A 170 -6.03 1.34 -5.26
N ASN A 171 -5.15 0.43 -5.71
CA ASN A 171 -4.96 0.16 -7.14
C ASN A 171 -6.15 -0.57 -7.79
N SER A 172 -6.95 -1.26 -7.01
CA SER A 172 -8.16 -1.95 -7.44
C SER A 172 -9.39 -1.05 -7.30
N TYR A 173 -10.32 -1.13 -8.24
CA TYR A 173 -11.59 -0.42 -8.13
C TYR A 173 -12.56 -1.11 -7.17
N HIS A 174 -13.08 -0.37 -6.21
CA HIS A 174 -14.07 -0.81 -5.25
C HIS A 174 -15.29 0.12 -5.30
N GLN A 175 -16.36 -0.29 -5.99
CA GLN A 175 -17.56 0.53 -6.17
C GLN A 175 -18.14 1.01 -4.85
N ASP A 176 -18.17 0.14 -3.82
CA ASP A 176 -18.72 0.45 -2.50
C ASP A 176 -17.89 1.48 -1.71
N MET A 177 -16.67 1.78 -2.17
CA MET A 177 -15.84 2.87 -1.64
C MET A 177 -16.05 4.19 -2.37
N VAL A 178 -16.89 4.25 -3.39
CA VAL A 178 -17.26 5.51 -4.07
C VAL A 178 -18.44 6.13 -3.35
N GLN A 179 -18.17 7.03 -2.40
CA GLN A 179 -19.15 7.64 -1.51
C GLN A 179 -18.91 9.15 -1.40
N ASP A 180 -19.95 9.88 -0.98
CA ASP A 180 -19.93 11.36 -0.87
C ASP A 180 -18.77 11.93 -0.06
N LYS A 181 -18.27 11.18 0.93
CA LYS A 181 -17.21 11.61 1.86
C LYS A 181 -15.85 11.00 1.54
N ILE A 182 -15.75 10.32 0.41
CA ILE A 182 -14.50 9.68 -0.02
C ILE A 182 -13.89 10.46 -1.18
N TYR A 183 -12.62 10.73 -1.03
CA TYR A 183 -11.70 11.12 -2.10
C TYR A 183 -10.92 9.87 -2.50
N TYR A 184 -11.39 9.17 -3.53
CA TYR A 184 -10.79 7.92 -3.95
C TYR A 184 -9.71 8.16 -5.01
N ILE A 185 -8.51 7.69 -4.76
CA ILE A 185 -7.36 7.71 -5.67
C ILE A 185 -7.09 6.26 -6.07
N GLN A 186 -7.31 5.93 -7.33
CA GLN A 186 -7.02 4.63 -7.90
C GLN A 186 -5.79 4.72 -8.81
N PRO A 187 -4.56 4.44 -8.29
CA PRO A 187 -3.37 4.40 -9.12
C PRO A 187 -3.31 3.08 -9.90
N ARG A 188 -2.62 3.07 -11.01
CA ARG A 188 -2.28 1.82 -11.69
C ARG A 188 -1.48 0.91 -10.74
N SER A 189 -1.79 -0.39 -10.78
CA SER A 189 -1.09 -1.43 -10.00
C SER A 189 0.42 -1.35 -10.21
N TYR A 190 1.18 -1.47 -9.14
CA TYR A 190 2.63 -1.50 -9.17
C TYR A 190 3.14 -2.93 -9.20
N TYR A 191 4.02 -3.21 -10.14
CA TYR A 191 4.74 -4.48 -10.23
C TYR A 191 6.23 -4.19 -10.41
N HIS A 192 7.07 -4.90 -9.67
CA HIS A 192 8.51 -4.84 -9.90
C HIS A 192 8.89 -5.61 -11.19
N ASN A 193 10.08 -5.37 -11.70
CA ASN A 193 10.59 -5.99 -12.94
C ASN A 193 11.73 -6.98 -12.73
N ILE A 194 12.01 -7.38 -11.50
CA ILE A 194 13.09 -8.34 -11.23
C ILE A 194 12.61 -9.74 -11.58
N THR A 195 13.39 -10.45 -12.37
CA THR A 195 13.12 -11.86 -12.69
C THR A 195 13.32 -12.77 -11.47
N LEU A 196 12.66 -13.92 -11.44
CA LEU A 196 12.77 -14.90 -10.35
C LEU A 196 14.22 -15.34 -10.15
N SER A 197 14.89 -15.68 -11.24
CA SER A 197 16.31 -16.06 -11.19
C SER A 197 17.17 -14.99 -10.52
N ARG A 198 16.97 -13.71 -10.89
CA ARG A 198 17.71 -12.59 -10.31
C ARG A 198 17.39 -12.38 -8.83
N ILE A 199 16.13 -12.64 -8.40
CA ILE A 199 15.76 -12.58 -6.97
C ILE A 199 16.55 -13.65 -6.21
N ILE A 200 16.55 -14.89 -6.69
CA ILE A 200 17.25 -15.99 -6.05
C ILE A 200 18.76 -15.74 -6.03
N ASP A 201 19.36 -15.34 -7.15
CA ASP A 201 20.79 -15.07 -7.26
C ASP A 201 21.23 -13.94 -6.32
N ARG A 202 20.48 -12.84 -6.28
CA ARG A 202 20.80 -11.70 -5.40
C ARG A 202 20.73 -12.11 -3.93
N PHE A 203 19.70 -12.87 -3.54
CA PHE A 203 19.60 -13.38 -2.18
C PHE A 203 20.75 -14.36 -1.88
N TYR A 204 20.93 -15.40 -2.71
CA TYR A 204 21.88 -16.49 -2.47
C TYR A 204 23.34 -15.99 -2.35
N ASN A 205 23.74 -15.00 -3.16
CA ASN A 205 25.08 -14.42 -3.14
C ASN A 205 25.28 -13.35 -2.06
N SER A 206 24.23 -12.91 -1.38
CA SER A 206 24.31 -11.91 -0.32
C SER A 206 24.91 -12.48 0.98
N PRO A 207 25.45 -11.62 1.86
CA PRO A 207 25.91 -12.05 3.19
C PRO A 207 24.81 -12.77 3.99
N ILE A 208 23.58 -12.26 3.94
CA ILE A 208 22.45 -12.88 4.65
C ILE A 208 22.07 -14.22 4.01
N GLY A 209 22.10 -14.34 2.68
CA GLY A 209 21.85 -15.60 1.98
C GLY A 209 22.87 -16.68 2.32
N LYS A 210 24.15 -16.33 2.43
CA LYS A 210 25.22 -17.25 2.89
C LYS A 210 24.96 -17.74 4.32
N GLN A 211 24.52 -16.86 5.23
CA GLN A 211 24.14 -17.24 6.59
C GLN A 211 22.98 -18.23 6.60
N TYR A 212 21.95 -18.00 5.78
CA TYR A 212 20.83 -18.92 5.64
C TYR A 212 21.23 -20.26 5.01
N LYS A 213 22.10 -20.27 4.01
CA LYS A 213 22.64 -21.49 3.41
C LYS A 213 23.35 -22.36 4.49
N THR A 214 24.21 -21.77 5.29
CA THR A 214 24.94 -22.47 6.35
C THR A 214 23.98 -23.12 7.39
N ASN A 215 22.89 -22.46 7.71
CA ASN A 215 21.88 -22.96 8.66
C ASN A 215 20.78 -23.80 8.00
N SER A 216 20.84 -24.02 6.68
CA SER A 216 19.86 -24.82 5.96
C SER A 216 20.08 -26.32 6.17
N ILE A 217 18.96 -27.06 6.19
CA ILE A 217 18.98 -28.55 6.12
C ILE A 217 19.45 -29.04 4.73
N LEU A 218 19.40 -28.18 3.70
CA LEU A 218 19.63 -28.53 2.29
C LEU A 218 21.05 -28.23 1.81
N LYS A 219 21.84 -27.49 2.59
CA LYS A 219 23.26 -27.17 2.29
C LYS A 219 23.49 -26.81 0.80
N ASP A 220 24.15 -27.70 0.05
CA ASP A 220 24.54 -27.44 -1.33
C ASP A 220 23.34 -27.39 -2.30
N ASN A 221 22.25 -28.05 -2.02
CA ASN A 221 21.02 -28.02 -2.80
C ASN A 221 20.12 -26.79 -2.49
N TYR A 222 20.59 -25.88 -1.63
CA TYR A 222 19.76 -24.75 -1.18
C TYR A 222 19.31 -23.83 -2.32
N LYS A 223 20.19 -23.58 -3.30
CA LYS A 223 19.83 -22.72 -4.45
C LYS A 223 18.81 -23.40 -5.35
N SER A 224 19.00 -24.69 -5.69
CA SER A 224 18.04 -25.47 -6.47
C SER A 224 16.67 -25.53 -5.78
N TYR A 225 16.65 -25.81 -4.48
CA TYR A 225 15.43 -25.78 -3.68
C TYR A 225 14.68 -24.45 -3.79
N LEU A 226 15.38 -23.30 -3.74
CA LEU A 226 14.72 -22.00 -3.89
C LEU A 226 14.11 -21.82 -5.28
N HIS A 227 14.75 -22.34 -6.35
CA HIS A 227 14.15 -22.35 -7.69
C HIS A 227 12.87 -23.17 -7.73
N ASP A 228 12.91 -24.44 -7.26
CA ASP A 228 11.77 -25.34 -7.23
C ASP A 228 10.64 -24.75 -6.34
N TRP A 229 11.02 -24.15 -5.20
CA TRP A 229 10.06 -23.48 -4.31
C TRP A 229 9.35 -22.31 -5.00
N PHE A 230 10.07 -21.49 -5.75
CA PHE A 230 9.49 -20.39 -6.50
C PHE A 230 8.60 -20.89 -7.62
N GLU A 231 9.04 -21.89 -8.40
CA GLU A 231 8.24 -22.49 -9.48
C GLU A 231 6.92 -23.02 -8.94
N PHE A 232 6.98 -23.77 -7.84
CA PHE A 232 5.77 -24.34 -7.23
C PHE A 232 4.80 -23.27 -6.66
N ASN A 233 5.33 -22.17 -6.11
CA ASN A 233 4.50 -21.17 -5.42
C ASN A 233 4.20 -19.92 -6.26
N SER A 234 4.87 -19.71 -7.39
CA SER A 234 4.64 -18.56 -8.28
C SER A 234 3.57 -18.86 -9.34
N ALA A 235 2.51 -19.60 -9.00
CA ALA A 235 1.45 -19.96 -9.95
C ALA A 235 1.26 -18.90 -11.04
N GLU A 236 1.63 -19.22 -12.27
CA GLU A 236 1.30 -18.66 -13.61
C GLU A 236 1.14 -17.13 -13.81
N ARG A 237 1.20 -16.31 -12.77
CA ARG A 237 0.73 -14.92 -12.85
C ARG A 237 1.84 -13.86 -12.97
N TYR A 238 3.09 -14.24 -12.91
CA TYR A 238 4.15 -13.26 -13.10
C TYR A 238 4.58 -13.17 -14.57
N ILE A 239 3.79 -12.48 -15.34
CA ILE A 239 4.28 -11.92 -16.62
C ILE A 239 5.03 -10.64 -16.24
N PRO A 240 6.36 -10.55 -16.48
CA PRO A 240 7.07 -9.28 -16.35
C PRO A 240 6.37 -8.27 -17.25
N ARG A 241 5.56 -7.38 -16.66
CA ARG A 241 4.95 -6.29 -17.43
C ARG A 241 6.06 -5.31 -17.74
N ASN A 242 6.04 -4.72 -18.92
CA ASN A 242 7.00 -3.67 -19.29
C ASN A 242 7.00 -2.58 -18.23
N TYR A 243 7.92 -2.70 -17.27
CA TYR A 243 8.12 -1.71 -16.23
C TYR A 243 8.82 -0.51 -16.86
N ASN A 244 8.18 0.64 -16.76
CA ASN A 244 8.77 1.91 -17.15
C ASN A 244 9.01 2.75 -15.89
N PRO A 245 10.27 2.96 -15.47
CA PRO A 245 10.60 3.74 -14.27
C PRO A 245 10.04 5.17 -14.33
N SER A 246 10.10 5.80 -15.49
CA SER A 246 9.58 7.17 -15.67
C SER A 246 8.08 7.23 -15.46
N GLN A 247 7.34 6.22 -15.92
CA GLN A 247 5.90 6.11 -15.71
C GLN A 247 5.57 5.86 -14.23
N SER A 248 6.31 4.96 -13.56
CA SER A 248 6.13 4.68 -12.14
C SER A 248 6.33 5.94 -11.29
N TYR A 249 7.37 6.71 -11.58
CA TYR A 249 7.63 7.99 -10.92
C TYR A 249 6.50 9.00 -11.16
N ALA A 250 6.01 9.12 -12.40
CA ALA A 250 4.92 10.03 -12.75
C ALA A 250 3.63 9.67 -11.98
N ILE A 251 3.30 8.37 -11.87
CA ILE A 251 2.15 7.88 -11.09
C ILE A 251 2.30 8.29 -9.63
N THR A 252 3.45 8.07 -9.02
CA THR A 252 3.69 8.42 -7.61
C THR A 252 3.60 9.94 -7.38
N LYS A 253 4.05 10.76 -8.32
CA LYS A 253 3.85 12.22 -8.28
C LYS A 253 2.36 12.60 -8.32
N LYS A 254 1.57 11.95 -9.19
CA LYS A 254 0.13 12.17 -9.28
C LYS A 254 -0.58 11.75 -7.98
N ILE A 255 -0.21 10.61 -7.36
CA ILE A 255 -0.72 10.21 -6.04
C ILE A 255 -0.44 11.31 -5.01
N MET A 256 0.80 11.80 -4.91
CA MET A 256 1.16 12.88 -3.99
C MET A 256 0.37 14.16 -4.26
N TYR A 257 0.16 14.50 -5.53
CA TYR A 257 -0.66 15.65 -5.91
C TYR A 257 -2.09 15.52 -5.37
N HIS A 258 -2.77 14.41 -5.61
CA HIS A 258 -4.14 14.18 -5.15
C HIS A 258 -4.25 14.10 -3.62
N ILE A 259 -3.26 13.52 -2.93
CA ILE A 259 -3.19 13.57 -1.47
C ILE A 259 -3.13 15.02 -0.97
N LYS A 260 -2.30 15.87 -1.61
CA LYS A 260 -2.23 17.30 -1.27
C LYS A 260 -3.55 18.01 -1.55
N GLU A 261 -4.20 17.76 -2.68
CA GLU A 261 -5.53 18.29 -2.99
C GLU A 261 -6.54 17.91 -1.90
N PHE A 262 -6.58 16.64 -1.48
CA PHE A 262 -7.44 16.19 -0.37
C PHE A 262 -7.23 17.02 0.91
N PHE A 263 -5.97 17.31 1.29
CA PHE A 263 -5.69 18.10 2.48
C PHE A 263 -5.99 19.59 2.30
N TYR A 264 -5.76 20.17 1.11
CA TYR A 264 -5.83 21.61 0.85
C TYR A 264 -7.08 22.07 0.10
N HIS A 265 -8.00 21.17 -0.21
CA HIS A 265 -9.21 21.49 -0.98
C HIS A 265 -10.01 22.68 -0.43
N LYS A 266 -9.88 22.97 0.89
CA LYS A 266 -10.49 24.12 1.55
C LYS A 266 -9.77 25.45 1.34
N ASN A 267 -8.52 25.47 0.93
CA ASN A 267 -7.70 26.70 0.87
C ASN A 267 -7.76 27.43 -0.48
N LYS A 268 -8.16 26.78 -1.56
CA LYS A 268 -8.22 27.42 -2.89
C LYS A 268 -9.32 28.48 -3.03
N GLN A 269 -10.30 28.52 -2.10
CA GLN A 269 -11.43 29.46 -2.20
C GLN A 269 -11.21 30.79 -1.48
N ASN A 270 -10.19 30.92 -0.63
CA ASN A 270 -9.91 32.19 0.05
C ASN A 270 -9.11 33.19 -0.80
N THR A 271 -8.47 32.75 -1.87
CA THR A 271 -7.66 33.61 -2.76
C THR A 271 -8.38 34.09 -4.01
N ARG A 272 -9.63 33.64 -4.28
CA ARG A 272 -10.44 34.05 -5.44
C ARG A 272 -11.63 34.95 -5.11
N LYS A 273 -11.56 35.76 -4.05
CA LYS A 273 -12.47 36.86 -3.82
C LYS A 273 -11.90 38.16 -4.46
N SER A 274 -11.69 38.18 -5.76
CA SER A 274 -11.73 39.42 -6.55
C SER A 274 -11.72 39.06 -8.03
N LYS A 275 -12.86 39.08 -8.61
CA LYS A 275 -13.29 39.40 -9.98
C LYS A 275 -14.45 38.50 -10.40
N ARG A 276 -15.64 38.93 -10.04
CA ARG A 276 -16.87 38.55 -10.73
C ARG A 276 -16.80 39.14 -12.14
N ILE A 277 -16.52 38.31 -13.13
CA ILE A 277 -16.87 38.61 -14.52
C ILE A 277 -18.10 37.73 -14.82
N LYS A 278 -19.24 38.40 -15.05
CA LYS A 278 -20.44 37.79 -15.62
C LYS A 278 -20.09 37.27 -17.00
N GLY A 279 -20.14 35.95 -17.19
CA GLY A 279 -20.07 35.32 -18.51
C GLY A 279 -21.16 34.28 -18.59
N ASN A 280 -22.20 34.55 -19.34
CA ASN A 280 -23.22 33.58 -19.73
C ASN A 280 -22.58 32.49 -20.57
N PHE A 281 -22.64 31.25 -20.07
CA PHE A 281 -22.35 30.08 -20.91
C PHE A 281 -23.67 29.34 -21.18
N THR A 282 -24.18 29.53 -22.37
CA THR A 282 -25.19 28.70 -23.02
C THR A 282 -24.63 27.29 -23.23
N ARG A 283 -25.33 26.29 -22.68
CA ARG A 283 -25.15 24.87 -23.04
C ARG A 283 -25.50 24.71 -24.54
N LYS A 284 -24.58 24.14 -25.30
CA LYS A 284 -24.90 23.42 -26.55
C LYS A 284 -24.60 21.94 -26.28
N LEU A 285 -25.69 21.17 -26.33
CA LEU A 285 -25.71 19.74 -26.59
C LEU A 285 -25.25 19.48 -28.02
N LEU A 286 -24.31 18.60 -28.23
CA LEU A 286 -24.27 17.60 -29.29
C LEU A 286 -23.27 16.52 -28.90
#